data_f2db05d163076ff1d83f3e4e07885dc0
#
_entry.id   f2db05d163076ff1d83f3e4e07885dc0
#
_cell.length_a   1.000
_cell.length_b   1.000
_cell.length_c   1.000
_cell.angle_alpha   90.00
_cell.angle_beta   90.00
_cell.angle_gamma   90.00
#
_symmetry.space_group_name_H-M   'P 1'
#
loop_
_entity.id
_entity.type
_entity.pdbx_description
1 polymer ?
#
loop_
_entity_poly.entity_id
_entity_poly.type
_entity_poly.pdbx_seq_one_letter_code
_entity_poly.pdbx_strand_id
1 'polypeptide(L)'
;MPPSQQFLMEYPSLWNSDYSGSFGPGSSKGDRMSENLRKDADRIIDRAIKESLPDSAVRKALQEFPETKGKVVLIAVGKAAWQMADAAYGFLGDRIGSGVVVTKYDHSKGPVGPLEIYEGGHPVPDENSYKGTAAAIKAVGRLKEEDIVLFLVSGGGSSLFEKPLIPSSDMSRLTSELLASGASITEMNTIRKRMSAVKGGKFALLCKPAKVFSIVLSDIIGDPLDMIASGPAYPDSSTKEEAIAIAEAYGLTLTDEMRKLLSQETPKSLDNVETHVTGSVRELCASASRAAEELGYKPFVLTSYLSCIAREAGVVLSDIAMHNKDTKESLAFIMGGETVVKLTGKGKGGRNQELALAAAPLLSFVENAAVFSVGSDGTDGPTDAAGGYVDSDTLSVLKEKCIDIQKVLEDNDAYNALDKCGGLIITGPTGTNVNDVSVLLIKRN
;
A
#
# COMPACT_ATOMS: atom_id res chain seq x y z
N MET A 1 31.22 -30.33 3.99
CA MET A 1 30.04 -31.16 3.72
C MET A 1 28.81 -30.37 4.22
N PRO A 2 27.90 -29.91 3.39
CA PRO A 2 26.68 -29.25 3.82
C PRO A 2 25.58 -30.27 4.07
N PRO A 3 24.75 -30.10 5.09
CA PRO A 3 23.54 -30.87 5.28
C PRO A 3 22.35 -30.07 4.74
N SER A 4 21.87 -30.43 3.59
CA SER A 4 20.58 -29.92 3.10
C SER A 4 20.07 -30.79 1.98
N GLN A 5 19.41 -31.83 2.32
CA GLN A 5 18.43 -32.53 1.46
C GLN A 5 17.71 -33.52 2.35
N GLN A 6 16.51 -33.13 2.80
CA GLN A 6 15.43 -34.03 3.20
C GLN A 6 14.44 -33.22 4.01
N PHE A 7 13.46 -32.68 3.33
CA PHE A 7 12.07 -32.46 3.80
C PHE A 7 11.27 -31.91 2.62
N LEU A 8 11.22 -32.71 1.53
CA LEU A 8 10.07 -32.68 0.64
C LEU A 8 9.17 -33.82 1.14
N MET A 9 8.24 -33.51 2.01
CA MET A 9 7.09 -34.39 2.18
C MET A 9 6.30 -34.34 0.88
N GLU A 10 6.32 -35.44 0.16
CA GLU A 10 5.41 -35.75 -0.92
C GLU A 10 3.99 -35.65 -0.34
N TYR A 11 3.23 -34.64 -0.72
CA TYR A 11 1.79 -34.66 -0.57
C TYR A 11 1.27 -35.82 -1.44
N PRO A 12 0.55 -36.79 -0.86
CA PRO A 12 0.00 -37.89 -1.64
C PRO A 12 -0.93 -37.27 -2.70
N SER A 13 -0.81 -37.79 -3.89
CA SER A 13 -1.53 -37.44 -5.11
C SER A 13 -3.06 -37.41 -4.91
N LEU A 14 -3.60 -36.32 -4.36
CA LEU A 14 -5.02 -36.00 -4.45
C LEU A 14 -5.45 -35.59 -5.88
N TRP A 15 -4.48 -35.54 -6.79
CA TRP A 15 -4.67 -35.08 -8.17
C TRP A 15 -4.99 -36.17 -9.18
N ASN A 16 -4.88 -37.47 -8.80
CA ASN A 16 -5.18 -38.60 -9.65
C ASN A 16 -6.26 -39.51 -9.01
N SER A 17 -7.46 -39.00 -8.86
CA SER A 17 -8.63 -39.86 -8.74
C SER A 17 -9.60 -39.57 -9.87
N ASP A 18 -9.74 -40.51 -10.77
CA ASP A 18 -10.83 -40.61 -11.73
C ASP A 18 -12.18 -40.64 -10.94
N TYR A 19 -12.67 -39.45 -10.61
CA TYR A 19 -14.06 -39.32 -10.16
C TYR A 19 -14.94 -39.14 -11.41
N SER A 20 -15.39 -40.27 -11.97
CA SER A 20 -16.47 -40.28 -12.93
C SER A 20 -17.81 -40.12 -12.20
N GLY A 21 -18.05 -38.97 -11.66
CA GLY A 21 -19.37 -38.52 -11.22
C GLY A 21 -20.07 -37.86 -12.40
N SER A 22 -21.12 -38.48 -12.92
CA SER A 22 -21.96 -37.89 -13.95
C SER A 22 -22.63 -36.63 -13.43
N PHE A 23 -22.15 -35.48 -13.83
CA PHE A 23 -22.83 -34.19 -13.66
C PHE A 23 -23.88 -34.08 -14.77
N GLY A 24 -25.16 -34.11 -14.37
CA GLY A 24 -26.26 -33.71 -15.23
C GLY A 24 -26.20 -32.20 -15.50
N PRO A 25 -26.87 -31.68 -16.57
CA PRO A 25 -26.82 -30.28 -16.95
C PRO A 25 -27.28 -29.41 -15.78
N GLY A 26 -26.37 -28.54 -15.28
CA GLY A 26 -26.58 -27.66 -14.15
C GLY A 26 -27.79 -26.76 -14.33
N SER A 27 -28.62 -26.73 -13.32
CA SER A 27 -29.86 -25.95 -13.26
C SER A 27 -29.58 -24.45 -13.20
N SER A 28 -30.47 -23.64 -13.77
CA SER A 28 -30.54 -22.16 -13.76
C SER A 28 -30.41 -21.47 -12.37
N LYS A 29 -30.24 -22.23 -11.31
CA LYS A 29 -30.04 -21.75 -9.93
C LYS A 29 -28.56 -21.53 -9.58
N GLY A 30 -27.64 -22.34 -10.13
CA GLY A 30 -26.19 -22.18 -9.93
C GLY A 30 -25.68 -20.91 -10.59
N ASP A 31 -26.07 -20.66 -11.83
CA ASP A 31 -25.65 -19.46 -12.59
C ASP A 31 -26.05 -18.15 -11.90
N ARG A 32 -27.25 -18.10 -11.30
CA ARG A 32 -27.71 -16.90 -10.56
C ARG A 32 -26.95 -16.65 -9.26
N MET A 33 -26.46 -17.70 -8.58
CA MET A 33 -25.74 -17.52 -7.32
C MET A 33 -24.28 -17.15 -7.54
N SER A 34 -23.62 -17.68 -8.58
CA SER A 34 -22.28 -17.24 -9.01
C SER A 34 -22.30 -15.78 -9.44
N GLU A 35 -23.30 -15.35 -10.23
CA GLU A 35 -23.51 -13.93 -10.55
C GLU A 35 -23.69 -13.04 -9.30
N ASN A 36 -24.35 -13.52 -8.26
CA ASN A 36 -24.54 -12.79 -7.02
C ASN A 36 -23.24 -12.65 -6.22
N LEU A 37 -22.40 -13.70 -6.15
CA LEU A 37 -21.10 -13.65 -5.49
C LEU A 37 -20.16 -12.66 -6.18
N ARG A 38 -20.15 -12.65 -7.51
CA ARG A 38 -19.35 -11.67 -8.28
C ARG A 38 -19.82 -10.24 -8.02
N LYS A 39 -21.12 -9.99 -7.98
CA LYS A 39 -21.68 -8.67 -7.65
C LYS A 39 -21.35 -8.25 -6.21
N ASP A 40 -21.38 -9.18 -5.27
CA ASP A 40 -20.99 -8.92 -3.88
C ASP A 40 -19.48 -8.56 -3.83
N ALA A 41 -18.62 -9.31 -4.52
CA ALA A 41 -17.20 -9.02 -4.63
C ALA A 41 -16.94 -7.63 -5.23
N ASP A 42 -17.57 -7.30 -6.36
CA ASP A 42 -17.43 -6.00 -7.02
C ASP A 42 -17.85 -4.85 -6.09
N ARG A 43 -18.94 -4.99 -5.33
CA ARG A 43 -19.39 -3.99 -4.34
C ARG A 43 -18.40 -3.81 -3.19
N ILE A 44 -17.82 -4.90 -2.70
CA ILE A 44 -16.80 -4.85 -1.63
C ILE A 44 -15.55 -4.14 -2.16
N ILE A 45 -15.09 -4.47 -3.37
CA ILE A 45 -13.94 -3.86 -4.03
C ILE A 45 -14.17 -2.35 -4.22
N ASP A 46 -15.28 -1.98 -4.84
CA ASP A 46 -15.61 -0.58 -5.13
C ASP A 46 -15.62 0.27 -3.85
N ARG A 47 -16.25 -0.25 -2.79
CA ARG A 47 -16.31 0.47 -1.53
C ARG A 47 -14.96 0.54 -0.84
N ALA A 48 -14.21 -0.57 -0.78
CA ALA A 48 -12.89 -0.60 -0.16
C ALA A 48 -11.94 0.41 -0.83
N ILE A 49 -11.91 0.45 -2.15
CA ILE A 49 -11.10 1.42 -2.91
C ILE A 49 -11.60 2.85 -2.67
N LYS A 50 -12.91 3.10 -2.79
CA LYS A 50 -13.49 4.45 -2.67
C LYS A 50 -13.26 5.08 -1.30
N GLU A 51 -13.38 4.31 -0.23
CA GLU A 51 -13.14 4.81 1.13
C GLU A 51 -11.63 5.01 1.41
N SER A 52 -10.76 4.36 0.63
CA SER A 52 -9.29 4.50 0.71
C SER A 52 -8.72 5.57 -0.21
N LEU A 53 -9.57 6.29 -0.96
CA LEU A 53 -9.12 7.42 -1.78
C LEU A 53 -8.57 8.54 -0.90
N PRO A 54 -7.54 9.27 -1.37
CA PRO A 54 -6.95 10.38 -0.65
C PRO A 54 -7.97 11.41 -0.14
N ASP A 55 -8.96 11.73 -0.95
CA ASP A 55 -10.02 12.70 -0.64
C ASP A 55 -10.87 12.24 0.56
N SER A 56 -11.32 10.98 0.53
CA SER A 56 -12.12 10.38 1.60
C SER A 56 -11.33 10.31 2.91
N ALA A 57 -10.07 9.88 2.81
CA ALA A 57 -9.15 9.78 3.93
C ALA A 57 -8.89 11.14 4.60
N VAL A 58 -8.58 12.17 3.81
CA VAL A 58 -8.36 13.53 4.30
C VAL A 58 -9.62 14.11 4.95
N ARG A 59 -10.79 14.01 4.28
CA ARG A 59 -12.04 14.52 4.82
C ARG A 59 -12.43 13.87 6.15
N LYS A 60 -12.18 12.55 6.28
CA LYS A 60 -12.41 11.81 7.53
C LYS A 60 -11.54 12.34 8.66
N ALA A 61 -10.24 12.49 8.44
CA ALA A 61 -9.31 13.01 9.45
C ALA A 61 -9.61 14.47 9.83
N LEU A 62 -10.01 15.30 8.87
CA LEU A 62 -10.31 16.71 9.12
C LEU A 62 -11.57 16.94 9.98
N GLN A 63 -12.39 15.92 10.24
CA GLN A 63 -13.48 16.02 11.22
C GLN A 63 -12.96 16.23 12.65
N GLU A 64 -11.71 15.80 12.92
CA GLU A 64 -11.03 15.99 14.20
C GLU A 64 -10.09 17.21 14.20
N PHE A 65 -10.05 17.98 13.09
CA PHE A 65 -9.17 19.14 12.96
C PHE A 65 -9.53 20.23 13.97
N PRO A 66 -8.58 20.67 14.81
CA PRO A 66 -8.88 21.59 15.90
C PRO A 66 -9.26 22.99 15.41
N GLU A 67 -10.09 23.67 16.20
CA GLU A 67 -10.34 25.09 15.99
C GLU A 67 -9.12 25.91 16.40
N THR A 68 -8.81 26.95 15.64
CA THR A 68 -7.75 27.88 15.97
C THR A 68 -8.13 29.32 15.59
N LYS A 69 -7.59 30.28 16.35
CA LYS A 69 -7.62 31.72 16.01
C LYS A 69 -6.38 32.13 15.19
N GLY A 70 -5.39 31.26 15.14
CA GLY A 70 -4.16 31.46 14.36
C GLY A 70 -4.35 31.11 12.89
N LYS A 71 -3.23 31.13 12.17
CA LYS A 71 -3.19 30.76 10.75
C LYS A 71 -3.14 29.26 10.59
N VAL A 72 -3.77 28.75 9.55
CA VAL A 72 -3.57 27.39 9.09
C VAL A 72 -2.67 27.44 7.87
N VAL A 73 -1.48 26.80 7.96
CA VAL A 73 -0.52 26.66 6.87
C VAL A 73 -0.55 25.21 6.40
N LEU A 74 -0.92 24.98 5.16
CA LEU A 74 -0.98 23.63 4.59
C LEU A 74 0.35 23.27 3.91
N ILE A 75 0.95 22.15 4.29
CA ILE A 75 2.09 21.55 3.60
C ILE A 75 1.71 20.15 3.17
N ALA A 76 1.71 19.87 1.88
CA ALA A 76 1.39 18.55 1.32
C ALA A 76 2.57 17.98 0.53
N VAL A 77 2.94 16.72 0.79
CA VAL A 77 4.11 16.08 0.18
C VAL A 77 3.82 14.65 -0.26
N GLY A 78 4.29 14.27 -1.43
CA GLY A 78 4.16 12.92 -1.97
C GLY A 78 3.35 12.85 -3.26
N LYS A 79 3.15 11.65 -3.80
CA LYS A 79 2.46 11.44 -5.09
C LYS A 79 1.00 11.91 -5.06
N ALA A 80 0.30 11.72 -3.93
CA ALA A 80 -1.08 12.15 -3.76
C ALA A 80 -1.21 13.55 -3.13
N ALA A 81 -0.11 14.29 -2.97
CA ALA A 81 -0.09 15.58 -2.26
C ALA A 81 -1.05 16.60 -2.85
N TRP A 82 -1.14 16.69 -4.17
CA TRP A 82 -2.08 17.61 -4.82
C TRP A 82 -3.53 17.28 -4.48
N GLN A 83 -3.91 16.00 -4.62
CA GLN A 83 -5.26 15.54 -4.38
C GLN A 83 -5.67 15.68 -2.90
N MET A 84 -4.72 15.36 -1.97
CA MET A 84 -4.93 15.58 -0.53
C MET A 84 -5.12 17.06 -0.20
N ALA A 85 -4.33 17.95 -0.82
CA ALA A 85 -4.42 19.40 -0.62
C ALA A 85 -5.73 19.97 -1.17
N ASP A 86 -6.17 19.51 -2.34
CA ASP A 86 -7.45 19.90 -2.94
C ASP A 86 -8.64 19.49 -2.04
N ALA A 87 -8.62 18.25 -1.54
CA ALA A 87 -9.62 17.75 -0.60
C ALA A 87 -9.64 18.54 0.72
N ALA A 88 -8.46 18.89 1.24
CA ALA A 88 -8.33 19.67 2.46
C ALA A 88 -8.82 21.11 2.26
N TYR A 89 -8.45 21.75 1.15
CA TYR A 89 -8.93 23.09 0.83
C TYR A 89 -10.46 23.11 0.59
N GLY A 90 -10.98 22.10 -0.11
CA GLY A 90 -12.42 21.94 -0.30
C GLY A 90 -13.20 21.73 1.01
N PHE A 91 -12.56 21.24 2.08
CA PHE A 91 -13.19 21.05 3.40
C PHE A 91 -13.03 22.26 4.33
N LEU A 92 -11.84 22.84 4.41
CA LEU A 92 -11.51 23.93 5.34
C LEU A 92 -11.68 25.33 4.72
N GLY A 93 -11.68 25.43 3.38
CA GLY A 93 -11.83 26.69 2.65
C GLY A 93 -10.80 27.74 3.06
N ASP A 94 -11.27 28.97 3.26
CA ASP A 94 -10.45 30.13 3.60
C ASP A 94 -9.75 30.07 4.98
N ARG A 95 -10.02 29.03 5.78
CA ARG A 95 -9.21 28.75 6.99
C ARG A 95 -7.75 28.47 6.63
N ILE A 96 -7.50 27.91 5.43
CA ILE A 96 -6.14 27.71 4.90
C ILE A 96 -5.66 29.02 4.25
N GLY A 97 -4.82 29.75 4.97
CA GLY A 97 -4.34 31.06 4.54
C GLY A 97 -3.17 31.02 3.56
N SER A 98 -2.37 29.97 3.58
CA SER A 98 -1.20 29.76 2.69
C SER A 98 -0.74 28.32 2.75
N GLY A 99 0.17 27.93 1.86
CA GLY A 99 0.78 26.62 1.94
C GLY A 99 1.59 26.24 0.70
N VAL A 100 2.15 25.03 0.75
CA VAL A 100 2.99 24.49 -0.31
C VAL A 100 2.62 23.04 -0.56
N VAL A 101 2.50 22.70 -1.83
CA VAL A 101 2.29 21.32 -2.30
C VAL A 101 3.53 20.90 -3.07
N VAL A 102 4.14 19.75 -2.71
CA VAL A 102 5.26 19.17 -3.44
C VAL A 102 4.83 17.78 -3.92
N THR A 103 4.57 17.65 -5.21
CA THR A 103 4.09 16.41 -5.82
C THR A 103 4.99 15.95 -6.96
N LYS A 104 4.72 14.77 -7.50
CA LYS A 104 5.44 14.23 -8.66
C LYS A 104 4.99 14.95 -9.93
N TYR A 105 5.87 15.05 -10.92
CA TYR A 105 5.52 15.52 -12.26
C TYR A 105 4.25 14.85 -12.80
N ASP A 106 3.41 15.63 -13.45
CA ASP A 106 2.12 15.22 -14.05
C ASP A 106 1.05 14.77 -13.03
N HIS A 107 1.26 15.04 -11.72
CA HIS A 107 0.28 14.74 -10.68
C HIS A 107 -0.53 15.98 -10.22
N SER A 108 -0.11 17.18 -10.61
CA SER A 108 -0.90 18.39 -10.38
C SER A 108 -2.01 18.50 -11.43
N LYS A 109 -3.21 18.92 -10.99
CA LYS A 109 -4.36 19.16 -11.88
C LYS A 109 -4.74 20.65 -11.94
N GLY A 110 -3.82 21.53 -11.48
CA GLY A 110 -4.01 22.97 -11.50
C GLY A 110 -3.91 23.63 -10.12
N PRO A 111 -4.27 24.92 -9.99
CA PRO A 111 -4.16 25.65 -8.73
C PRO A 111 -5.13 25.14 -7.66
N VAL A 112 -4.73 25.21 -6.40
CA VAL A 112 -5.54 24.89 -5.23
C VAL A 112 -5.52 26.07 -4.27
N GLY A 113 -6.56 26.89 -4.26
CA GLY A 113 -6.67 28.07 -3.41
C GLY A 113 -5.38 28.91 -3.38
N PRO A 114 -4.89 29.30 -2.20
CA PRO A 114 -3.68 30.12 -2.05
C PRO A 114 -2.37 29.31 -2.02
N LEU A 115 -2.37 28.05 -2.43
CA LEU A 115 -1.22 27.16 -2.30
C LEU A 115 -0.23 27.30 -3.47
N GLU A 116 1.06 27.32 -3.15
CA GLU A 116 2.12 27.20 -4.14
C GLU A 116 2.35 25.73 -4.48
N ILE A 117 2.34 25.38 -5.78
CA ILE A 117 2.46 23.99 -6.22
C ILE A 117 3.80 23.80 -6.92
N TYR A 118 4.55 22.78 -6.48
CA TYR A 118 5.82 22.36 -7.05
C TYR A 118 5.70 20.90 -7.50
N GLU A 119 6.11 20.64 -8.73
CA GLU A 119 6.26 19.28 -9.23
C GLU A 119 7.75 18.93 -9.30
N GLY A 120 8.12 17.74 -8.82
CA GLY A 120 9.50 17.31 -8.69
C GLY A 120 9.74 15.85 -9.06
N GLY A 121 11.01 15.45 -9.05
CA GLY A 121 11.47 14.13 -9.44
C GLY A 121 11.13 13.03 -8.43
N HIS A 122 10.70 11.88 -8.96
CA HIS A 122 10.49 10.65 -8.22
C HIS A 122 10.82 9.44 -9.11
N PRO A 123 11.58 8.42 -8.68
CA PRO A 123 12.06 8.17 -7.29
C PRO A 123 13.34 8.95 -6.90
N VAL A 124 13.97 9.65 -7.81
CA VAL A 124 15.18 10.44 -7.54
C VAL A 124 14.78 11.90 -7.38
N PRO A 125 15.15 12.54 -6.25
CA PRO A 125 14.89 13.98 -6.05
C PRO A 125 15.67 14.82 -7.06
N ASP A 126 15.08 15.94 -7.45
CA ASP A 126 15.69 16.91 -8.36
C ASP A 126 15.67 18.32 -7.78
N GLU A 127 16.11 19.29 -8.57
CA GLU A 127 16.16 20.68 -8.14
C GLU A 127 14.79 21.27 -7.79
N ASN A 128 13.72 20.81 -8.45
CA ASN A 128 12.37 21.27 -8.16
C ASN A 128 11.85 20.70 -6.84
N SER A 129 12.18 19.44 -6.52
CA SER A 129 11.95 18.85 -5.19
C SER A 129 12.61 19.69 -4.09
N TYR A 130 13.86 20.14 -4.31
CA TYR A 130 14.59 20.97 -3.36
C TYR A 130 13.98 22.37 -3.23
N LYS A 131 13.53 22.98 -4.33
CA LYS A 131 12.83 24.28 -4.34
C LYS A 131 11.52 24.23 -3.58
N GLY A 132 10.69 23.22 -3.86
CA GLY A 132 9.42 23.02 -3.17
C GLY A 132 9.61 22.81 -1.66
N THR A 133 10.61 21.99 -1.27
CA THR A 133 10.96 21.79 0.14
C THR A 133 11.45 23.07 0.80
N ALA A 134 12.28 23.89 0.11
CA ALA A 134 12.72 25.17 0.63
C ALA A 134 11.57 26.16 0.80
N ALA A 135 10.59 26.16 -0.12
CA ALA A 135 9.38 26.96 0.01
C ALA A 135 8.55 26.52 1.23
N ALA A 136 8.39 25.20 1.45
CA ALA A 136 7.70 24.68 2.63
C ALA A 136 8.39 25.08 3.95
N ILE A 137 9.72 24.98 4.02
CA ILE A 137 10.50 25.45 5.19
C ILE A 137 10.28 26.95 5.42
N LYS A 138 10.29 27.75 4.36
CA LYS A 138 10.02 29.20 4.44
C LYS A 138 8.61 29.49 4.94
N ALA A 139 7.61 28.75 4.49
CA ALA A 139 6.21 28.92 4.88
C ALA A 139 5.99 28.70 6.38
N VAL A 140 6.75 27.79 7.00
CA VAL A 140 6.63 27.48 8.44
C VAL A 140 7.63 28.27 9.31
N GLY A 141 8.50 29.10 8.72
CA GLY A 141 9.61 29.74 9.44
C GLY A 141 9.24 30.88 10.41
N ARG A 142 7.97 31.28 10.51
CA ARG A 142 7.51 32.41 11.37
C ARG A 142 6.14 32.16 11.98
N LEU A 143 5.95 30.95 12.45
CA LEU A 143 4.68 30.54 13.08
C LEU A 143 4.64 30.92 14.56
N LYS A 144 3.41 31.09 15.09
CA LYS A 144 3.12 31.36 16.48
C LYS A 144 2.48 30.12 17.13
N GLU A 145 2.35 30.12 18.43
CA GLU A 145 1.77 29.02 19.19
C GLU A 145 0.31 28.71 18.81
N GLU A 146 -0.46 29.74 18.46
CA GLU A 146 -1.84 29.63 17.99
C GLU A 146 -1.99 29.14 16.55
N ASP A 147 -0.89 29.11 15.77
CA ASP A 147 -0.91 28.64 14.37
C ASP A 147 -0.92 27.11 14.31
N ILE A 148 -1.44 26.58 13.21
CA ILE A 148 -1.46 25.13 12.95
C ILE A 148 -0.85 24.88 11.58
N VAL A 149 0.06 23.91 11.52
CA VAL A 149 0.52 23.32 10.26
C VAL A 149 -0.31 22.09 9.97
N LEU A 150 -1.10 22.12 8.91
CA LEU A 150 -1.75 20.95 8.35
C LEU A 150 -0.76 20.25 7.43
N PHE A 151 -0.21 19.13 7.88
CA PHE A 151 0.84 18.40 7.17
C PHE A 151 0.28 17.13 6.55
N LEU A 152 0.18 17.10 5.22
CA LEU A 152 -0.38 15.98 4.44
C LEU A 152 0.77 15.19 3.81
N VAL A 153 0.84 13.89 4.11
CA VAL A 153 1.95 13.03 3.69
C VAL A 153 1.41 11.82 2.93
N SER A 154 2.00 11.52 1.79
CA SER A 154 1.70 10.31 1.02
C SER A 154 2.98 9.64 0.49
N GLY A 155 2.85 8.46 -0.11
CA GLY A 155 3.95 7.72 -0.70
C GLY A 155 4.78 8.56 -1.68
N GLY A 156 6.08 8.27 -1.77
CA GLY A 156 7.03 9.02 -2.58
C GLY A 156 7.60 10.29 -1.93
N GLY A 157 7.14 10.67 -0.74
CA GLY A 157 7.62 11.85 -0.02
C GLY A 157 9.13 11.82 0.30
N SER A 158 9.76 10.65 0.36
CA SER A 158 11.21 10.54 0.61
C SER A 158 12.09 11.22 -0.45
N SER A 159 11.63 11.28 -1.71
CA SER A 159 12.33 12.01 -2.79
C SER A 159 11.75 13.40 -3.01
N LEU A 160 10.43 13.54 -2.93
CA LEU A 160 9.74 14.80 -3.21
C LEU A 160 9.96 15.84 -2.10
N PHE A 161 10.16 15.41 -0.84
CA PHE A 161 10.39 16.30 0.29
C PHE A 161 11.80 16.12 0.85
N GLU A 162 12.77 16.73 0.19
CA GLU A 162 14.19 16.64 0.52
C GLU A 162 14.86 18.01 0.50
N LYS A 163 15.65 18.27 1.52
CA LYS A 163 16.59 19.41 1.59
C LYS A 163 17.92 18.91 2.14
N PRO A 164 18.87 18.54 1.26
CA PRO A 164 20.18 18.06 1.69
C PRO A 164 20.93 19.08 2.53
N LEU A 165 21.60 18.62 3.59
CA LEU A 165 22.56 19.37 4.40
C LEU A 165 23.98 19.32 3.83
N ILE A 166 24.19 18.55 2.78
CA ILE A 166 25.44 18.35 2.05
C ILE A 166 25.21 18.70 0.57
N PRO A 167 26.25 18.90 -0.24
CA PRO A 167 26.09 19.09 -1.68
C PRO A 167 25.26 17.97 -2.33
N SER A 168 24.42 18.34 -3.29
CA SER A 168 23.51 17.37 -3.96
C SER A 168 24.27 16.25 -4.68
N SER A 169 25.46 16.54 -5.22
CA SER A 169 26.37 15.54 -5.80
C SER A 169 26.82 14.49 -4.78
N ASP A 170 27.12 14.92 -3.57
CA ASP A 170 27.51 14.03 -2.47
C ASP A 170 26.34 13.20 -1.96
N MET A 171 25.13 13.78 -1.89
CA MET A 171 23.91 13.03 -1.55
C MET A 171 23.61 11.96 -2.60
N SER A 172 23.76 12.27 -3.89
CA SER A 172 23.55 11.31 -4.98
C SER A 172 24.58 10.18 -4.93
N ARG A 173 25.86 10.51 -4.72
CA ARG A 173 26.94 9.54 -4.55
C ARG A 173 26.67 8.60 -3.37
N LEU A 174 26.37 9.15 -2.19
CA LEU A 174 26.08 8.39 -0.98
C LEU A 174 24.88 7.45 -1.17
N THR A 175 23.82 7.92 -1.83
CA THR A 175 22.66 7.09 -2.18
C THR A 175 23.03 5.94 -3.12
N SER A 176 23.86 6.21 -4.13
CA SER A 176 24.32 5.19 -5.07
C SER A 176 25.23 4.16 -4.39
N GLU A 177 26.12 4.56 -3.50
CA GLU A 177 26.96 3.67 -2.71
C GLU A 177 26.11 2.73 -1.83
N LEU A 178 25.09 3.26 -1.15
CA LEU A 178 24.15 2.47 -0.33
C LEU A 178 23.35 1.48 -1.16
N LEU A 179 22.84 1.88 -2.33
CA LEU A 179 22.14 0.98 -3.24
C LEU A 179 23.06 -0.13 -3.76
N ALA A 180 24.29 0.20 -4.17
CA ALA A 180 25.26 -0.76 -4.69
C ALA A 180 25.75 -1.74 -3.62
N SER A 181 25.78 -1.35 -2.35
CA SER A 181 26.18 -2.21 -1.24
C SER A 181 25.11 -3.23 -0.81
N GLY A 182 23.88 -3.10 -1.33
CA GLY A 182 22.75 -3.94 -0.92
C GLY A 182 22.16 -3.57 0.45
N ALA A 183 22.39 -2.35 0.91
CA ALA A 183 21.79 -1.84 2.16
C ALA A 183 20.27 -1.91 2.11
N SER A 184 19.66 -2.34 3.20
CA SER A 184 18.21 -2.36 3.35
C SER A 184 17.64 -0.93 3.32
N ILE A 185 16.34 -0.81 3.03
CA ILE A 185 15.66 0.51 3.04
C ILE A 185 15.74 1.19 4.42
N THR A 186 15.73 0.42 5.49
CA THR A 186 15.90 0.92 6.87
C THR A 186 17.28 1.50 7.08
N GLU A 187 18.34 0.81 6.68
CA GLU A 187 19.72 1.28 6.78
C GLU A 187 19.95 2.53 5.92
N MET A 188 19.43 2.53 4.68
CA MET A 188 19.47 3.71 3.82
C MET A 188 18.80 4.92 4.46
N ASN A 189 17.62 4.75 5.05
CA ASN A 189 16.90 5.82 5.72
C ASN A 189 17.63 6.29 6.99
N THR A 190 18.26 5.40 7.74
CA THR A 190 19.10 5.74 8.91
C THR A 190 20.20 6.75 8.55
N ILE A 191 20.85 6.56 7.42
CA ILE A 191 21.87 7.49 6.91
C ILE A 191 21.22 8.77 6.35
N ARG A 192 20.23 8.63 5.47
CA ARG A 192 19.61 9.75 4.76
C ARG A 192 18.90 10.75 5.68
N LYS A 193 18.26 10.27 6.76
CA LYS A 193 17.61 11.11 7.77
C LYS A 193 18.61 12.11 8.38
N ARG A 194 19.86 11.72 8.59
CA ARG A 194 20.91 12.58 9.15
C ARG A 194 21.44 13.62 8.17
N MET A 195 21.45 13.27 6.89
CA MET A 195 21.91 14.17 5.80
C MET A 195 20.85 15.17 5.32
N SER A 196 19.64 15.12 5.85
CA SER A 196 18.49 15.95 5.44
C SER A 196 18.11 16.96 6.52
N ALA A 197 17.66 18.15 6.09
CA ALA A 197 17.15 19.20 6.97
C ALA A 197 15.69 18.95 7.43
N VAL A 198 14.96 18.07 6.77
CA VAL A 198 13.51 17.88 7.00
C VAL A 198 13.13 16.49 7.48
N LYS A 199 13.96 15.45 7.26
CA LYS A 199 13.67 14.06 7.63
C LYS A 199 13.93 13.78 9.11
N GLY A 200 13.42 12.65 9.61
CA GLY A 200 13.65 12.17 10.98
C GLY A 200 13.18 13.18 12.04
N GLY A 201 11.97 13.70 11.92
CA GLY A 201 11.35 14.62 12.86
C GLY A 201 11.78 16.09 12.75
N LYS A 202 12.76 16.39 11.89
CA LYS A 202 13.32 17.74 11.82
C LYS A 202 12.32 18.76 11.28
N PHE A 203 11.46 18.39 10.32
CA PHE A 203 10.45 19.30 9.81
C PHE A 203 9.47 19.73 10.91
N ALA A 204 9.01 18.83 11.75
CA ALA A 204 8.15 19.19 12.88
C ALA A 204 8.82 20.17 13.86
N LEU A 205 10.12 20.02 14.09
CA LEU A 205 10.86 21.00 14.90
C LEU A 205 10.92 22.39 14.25
N LEU A 206 11.01 22.46 12.92
CA LEU A 206 10.95 23.76 12.19
C LEU A 206 9.59 24.43 12.30
N CYS A 207 8.52 23.68 12.56
CA CYS A 207 7.19 24.22 12.76
C CYS A 207 6.97 24.83 14.15
N LYS A 208 7.82 24.57 15.15
CA LYS A 208 7.66 25.14 16.49
C LYS A 208 7.70 26.67 16.48
N PRO A 209 6.85 27.34 17.32
CA PRO A 209 6.04 26.77 18.38
C PRO A 209 4.63 26.28 17.95
N ALA A 210 4.29 26.32 16.66
CA ALA A 210 3.00 25.87 16.15
C ALA A 210 2.83 24.34 16.31
N LYS A 211 1.55 23.92 16.40
CA LYS A 211 1.17 22.51 16.34
C LYS A 211 1.16 22.01 14.90
N VAL A 212 1.50 20.75 14.72
CA VAL A 212 1.42 20.03 13.44
C VAL A 212 0.28 19.01 13.54
N PHE A 213 -0.74 19.20 12.73
CA PHE A 213 -1.79 18.20 12.50
C PHE A 213 -1.41 17.42 11.25
N SER A 214 -0.93 16.19 11.43
CA SER A 214 -0.38 15.39 10.35
C SER A 214 -1.38 14.33 9.89
N ILE A 215 -1.70 14.31 8.59
CA ILE A 215 -2.51 13.27 7.95
C ILE A 215 -1.60 12.46 7.03
N VAL A 216 -1.54 11.15 7.26
CA VAL A 216 -0.65 10.24 6.53
C VAL A 216 -1.46 9.21 5.77
N LEU A 217 -1.24 9.16 4.46
CA LEU A 217 -1.61 8.05 3.59
C LEU A 217 -0.44 7.07 3.55
N SER A 218 -0.63 5.89 4.14
CA SER A 218 0.44 4.90 4.28
C SER A 218 0.38 3.88 3.15
N ASP A 219 1.49 3.74 2.43
CA ASP A 219 1.73 2.69 1.45
C ASP A 219 2.69 1.59 1.97
N ILE A 220 3.02 1.63 3.27
CA ILE A 220 3.94 0.68 3.91
C ILE A 220 3.17 -0.16 4.94
N ILE A 221 3.31 -1.48 4.84
CA ILE A 221 2.68 -2.42 5.78
C ILE A 221 3.12 -2.13 7.21
N GLY A 222 2.15 -2.03 8.12
CA GLY A 222 2.37 -1.74 9.53
C GLY A 222 2.50 -0.27 9.88
N ASP A 223 2.40 0.61 8.89
CA ASP A 223 2.39 2.07 9.05
C ASP A 223 3.58 2.62 9.87
N PRO A 224 4.84 2.23 9.57
CA PRO A 224 6.00 2.74 10.30
C PRO A 224 6.21 4.23 9.96
N LEU A 225 5.66 5.11 10.79
CA LEU A 225 5.58 6.55 10.55
C LEU A 225 6.96 7.22 10.34
N ASP A 226 7.99 6.68 10.96
CA ASP A 226 9.37 7.14 10.79
C ASP A 226 10.01 6.71 9.45
N MET A 227 9.36 5.78 8.72
CA MET A 227 9.78 5.34 7.40
C MET A 227 9.01 6.04 6.27
N ILE A 228 7.73 6.37 6.48
CA ILE A 228 6.89 7.06 5.50
C ILE A 228 7.47 8.45 5.25
N ALA A 229 7.80 8.76 3.98
CA ALA A 229 8.51 9.98 3.58
C ALA A 229 9.83 10.21 4.35
N SER A 230 10.42 9.16 4.97
CA SER A 230 11.54 9.21 5.91
C SER A 230 11.25 10.04 7.18
N GLY A 231 9.99 10.06 7.63
CA GLY A 231 9.55 10.58 8.92
C GLY A 231 9.75 12.08 9.16
N PRO A 232 9.26 13.02 8.31
CA PRO A 232 9.50 14.45 8.52
C PRO A 232 8.90 15.00 9.82
N ALA A 233 7.77 14.43 10.24
CA ALA A 233 7.04 14.84 11.44
C ALA A 233 6.95 13.72 12.49
N TYR A 234 7.93 12.80 12.51
CA TYR A 234 7.96 11.69 13.46
C TYR A 234 9.30 11.56 14.14
N PRO A 235 9.32 11.11 15.42
CA PRO A 235 10.56 10.78 16.10
C PRO A 235 11.31 9.69 15.32
N ASP A 236 12.62 9.84 15.21
CA ASP A 236 13.46 8.84 14.56
C ASP A 236 13.86 7.74 15.55
N SER A 237 13.51 6.50 15.27
CA SER A 237 13.88 5.34 16.07
C SER A 237 15.38 5.02 16.00
N SER A 238 16.06 5.32 14.88
CA SER A 238 17.48 5.00 14.65
C SER A 238 18.44 5.87 15.43
N THR A 239 19.52 5.29 15.95
CA THR A 239 20.56 5.99 16.74
C THR A 239 21.73 6.44 15.87
N LYS A 240 22.54 7.38 16.39
CA LYS A 240 23.80 7.80 15.75
C LYS A 240 24.81 6.67 15.71
N GLU A 241 24.81 5.79 16.72
CA GLU A 241 25.68 4.63 16.78
C GLU A 241 25.35 3.64 15.64
N GLU A 242 24.05 3.37 15.40
CA GLU A 242 23.61 2.57 14.26
C GLU A 242 24.02 3.21 12.92
N ALA A 243 23.86 4.51 12.78
CA ALA A 243 24.26 5.20 11.55
C ALA A 243 25.76 5.10 11.27
N ILE A 244 26.60 5.24 12.31
CA ILE A 244 28.05 5.06 12.19
C ILE A 244 28.40 3.63 11.84
N ALA A 245 27.79 2.66 12.53
CA ALA A 245 28.03 1.24 12.25
C ALA A 245 27.64 0.83 10.83
N ILE A 246 26.51 1.33 10.31
CA ILE A 246 26.10 1.13 8.91
C ILE A 246 27.14 1.72 7.94
N ALA A 247 27.58 2.95 8.19
CA ALA A 247 28.53 3.61 7.34
C ALA A 247 29.90 2.87 7.29
N GLU A 248 30.34 2.31 8.41
CA GLU A 248 31.55 1.50 8.53
C GLU A 248 31.38 0.12 7.85
N ALA A 249 30.25 -0.55 8.11
CA ALA A 249 29.97 -1.89 7.55
C ALA A 249 29.94 -1.89 6.01
N TYR A 250 29.40 -0.83 5.41
CA TYR A 250 29.35 -0.69 3.96
C TYR A 250 30.52 0.11 3.37
N GLY A 251 31.49 0.55 4.18
CA GLY A 251 32.66 1.27 3.72
C GLY A 251 32.32 2.58 2.98
N LEU A 252 31.30 3.33 3.44
CA LEU A 252 30.81 4.51 2.75
C LEU A 252 31.88 5.61 2.70
N THR A 253 31.99 6.28 1.56
CA THR A 253 32.90 7.41 1.36
C THR A 253 32.33 8.67 2.00
N LEU A 254 32.81 9.04 3.19
CA LEU A 254 32.28 10.15 3.98
C LEU A 254 33.25 11.34 3.98
N THR A 255 32.72 12.55 3.74
CA THR A 255 33.41 13.82 4.02
C THR A 255 33.39 14.10 5.54
N ASP A 256 34.21 15.07 6.00
CA ASP A 256 34.20 15.48 7.41
C ASP A 256 32.84 16.04 7.83
N GLU A 257 32.15 16.76 6.94
CA GLU A 257 30.80 17.26 7.17
C GLU A 257 29.79 16.12 7.35
N MET A 258 29.85 15.10 6.50
CA MET A 258 29.00 13.90 6.64
C MET A 258 29.27 13.17 7.96
N ARG A 259 30.52 12.98 8.36
CA ARG A 259 30.90 12.38 9.65
C ARG A 259 30.31 13.17 10.83
N LYS A 260 30.39 14.50 10.77
CA LYS A 260 29.78 15.38 11.77
C LYS A 260 28.26 15.23 11.83
N LEU A 261 27.59 15.16 10.70
CA LEU A 261 26.13 14.96 10.66
C LEU A 261 25.73 13.57 11.18
N LEU A 262 26.45 12.50 10.84
CA LEU A 262 26.21 11.16 11.36
C LEU A 262 26.37 11.07 12.88
N SER A 263 27.27 11.84 13.47
CA SER A 263 27.50 11.88 14.91
C SER A 263 26.42 12.66 15.70
N GLN A 264 25.46 13.30 15.01
CA GLN A 264 24.35 14.01 15.65
C GLN A 264 23.12 13.10 15.77
N GLU A 265 22.46 13.18 16.95
CA GLU A 265 21.17 12.53 17.11
C GLU A 265 20.06 13.26 16.36
N THR A 266 19.16 12.49 15.81
CA THR A 266 17.88 12.95 15.28
C THR A 266 16.85 13.08 16.43
N PRO A 267 15.78 13.88 16.27
CA PRO A 267 14.73 14.02 17.28
C PRO A 267 14.15 12.68 17.74
N LYS A 268 14.19 12.43 19.04
CA LYS A 268 13.67 11.18 19.67
C LYS A 268 12.26 11.33 20.23
N SER A 269 11.81 12.56 20.37
CA SER A 269 10.43 12.88 20.80
C SER A 269 9.98 14.17 20.15
N LEU A 270 8.70 14.29 19.89
CA LEU A 270 8.04 15.48 19.35
C LEU A 270 6.78 15.73 20.18
N ASP A 271 6.65 16.93 20.72
CA ASP A 271 5.54 17.35 21.60
C ASP A 271 4.51 18.23 20.88
N ASN A 272 4.79 18.58 19.64
CA ASN A 272 3.97 19.47 18.83
C ASN A 272 3.27 18.77 17.64
N VAL A 273 3.22 17.44 17.60
CA VAL A 273 2.64 16.69 16.47
C VAL A 273 1.48 15.83 16.93
N GLU A 274 0.37 15.95 16.26
CA GLU A 274 -0.76 15.03 16.31
C GLU A 274 -0.90 14.34 14.96
N THR A 275 -1.01 12.99 14.94
CA THR A 275 -0.96 12.21 13.72
C THR A 275 -2.21 11.37 13.52
N HIS A 276 -2.76 11.46 12.32
CA HIS A 276 -3.87 10.67 11.83
C HIS A 276 -3.40 9.82 10.64
N VAL A 277 -3.29 8.52 10.84
CA VAL A 277 -3.02 7.56 9.74
C VAL A 277 -4.35 7.24 9.09
N THR A 278 -4.48 7.60 7.84
CA THR A 278 -5.69 7.38 7.05
C THR A 278 -5.28 6.77 5.71
N GLY A 279 -6.15 5.97 5.09
CA GLY A 279 -5.77 5.32 3.83
C GLY A 279 -4.55 4.42 4.03
N SER A 280 -4.76 3.33 4.77
CA SER A 280 -3.77 2.27 4.96
C SER A 280 -4.39 0.92 4.60
N VAL A 281 -3.57 -0.11 4.51
CA VAL A 281 -4.08 -1.49 4.32
C VAL A 281 -5.07 -1.89 5.42
N ARG A 282 -4.93 -1.37 6.64
CA ARG A 282 -5.89 -1.60 7.73
C ARG A 282 -7.25 -0.98 7.43
N GLU A 283 -7.27 0.26 6.94
CA GLU A 283 -8.51 0.94 6.54
C GLU A 283 -9.14 0.27 5.31
N LEU A 284 -8.33 -0.20 4.36
CA LEU A 284 -8.79 -0.97 3.20
C LEU A 284 -9.51 -2.25 3.66
N CYS A 285 -8.91 -3.02 4.57
CA CYS A 285 -9.52 -4.22 5.16
C CYS A 285 -10.78 -3.89 5.98
N ALA A 286 -10.75 -2.81 6.78
CA ALA A 286 -11.90 -2.40 7.58
C ALA A 286 -13.06 -1.96 6.69
N SER A 287 -12.80 -1.28 5.58
CA SER A 287 -13.80 -0.89 4.61
C SER A 287 -14.41 -2.10 3.88
N ALA A 288 -13.56 -3.06 3.46
CA ALA A 288 -14.02 -4.33 2.91
C ALA A 288 -14.90 -5.11 3.91
N SER A 289 -14.53 -5.10 5.20
CA SER A 289 -15.28 -5.72 6.29
C SER A 289 -16.67 -5.11 6.45
N ARG A 290 -16.78 -3.78 6.52
CA ARG A 290 -18.08 -3.09 6.58
C ARG A 290 -18.95 -3.37 5.36
N ALA A 291 -18.35 -3.37 4.16
CA ALA A 291 -19.08 -3.69 2.93
C ALA A 291 -19.61 -5.13 2.94
N ALA A 292 -18.83 -6.10 3.41
CA ALA A 292 -19.25 -7.48 3.52
C ALA A 292 -20.38 -7.65 4.56
N GLU A 293 -20.30 -6.95 5.70
CA GLU A 293 -21.34 -6.96 6.74
C GLU A 293 -22.68 -6.44 6.22
N GLU A 294 -22.70 -5.34 5.47
CA GLU A 294 -23.90 -4.77 4.84
C GLU A 294 -24.52 -5.71 3.78
N LEU A 295 -23.72 -6.58 3.18
CA LEU A 295 -24.18 -7.63 2.25
C LEU A 295 -24.65 -8.91 2.96
N GLY A 296 -24.65 -8.89 4.30
CA GLY A 296 -25.12 -10.00 5.14
C GLY A 296 -24.09 -11.10 5.41
N TYR A 297 -22.81 -10.82 5.20
CA TYR A 297 -21.72 -11.70 5.63
C TYR A 297 -21.30 -11.36 7.06
N LYS A 298 -20.81 -12.37 7.77
CA LYS A 298 -20.07 -12.19 9.03
C LYS A 298 -18.58 -12.05 8.69
N PRO A 299 -18.00 -10.84 8.80
CA PRO A 299 -16.63 -10.62 8.37
C PRO A 299 -15.62 -10.98 9.46
N PHE A 300 -14.45 -11.48 9.02
CA PHE A 300 -13.29 -11.75 9.84
C PHE A 300 -12.04 -11.17 9.16
N VAL A 301 -11.47 -10.13 9.73
CA VAL A 301 -10.17 -9.61 9.28
C VAL A 301 -9.08 -10.47 9.91
N LEU A 302 -8.46 -11.32 9.10
CA LEU A 302 -7.43 -12.27 9.56
C LEU A 302 -6.08 -11.59 9.77
N THR A 303 -5.71 -10.70 8.87
CA THR A 303 -4.45 -9.96 8.93
C THR A 303 -4.49 -8.72 8.04
N SER A 304 -3.69 -7.71 8.38
CA SER A 304 -3.31 -6.59 7.53
C SER A 304 -1.79 -6.56 7.27
N TYR A 305 -1.12 -7.70 7.45
CA TYR A 305 0.34 -7.86 7.33
C TYR A 305 0.71 -9.00 6.37
N LEU A 306 -0.14 -9.31 5.40
CA LEU A 306 0.10 -10.39 4.45
C LEU A 306 1.32 -10.06 3.59
N SER A 307 2.37 -10.91 3.64
CA SER A 307 3.64 -10.66 2.93
C SER A 307 4.29 -11.94 2.38
N CYS A 308 3.54 -13.05 2.34
CA CYS A 308 4.02 -14.33 1.82
C CYS A 308 3.96 -14.40 0.28
N ILE A 309 4.31 -15.54 -0.29
CA ILE A 309 4.16 -15.83 -1.72
C ILE A 309 2.66 -15.87 -2.06
N ALA A 310 2.27 -15.20 -3.15
CA ALA A 310 0.88 -15.00 -3.55
C ALA A 310 0.08 -16.30 -3.67
N ARG A 311 0.63 -17.31 -4.37
CA ARG A 311 -0.04 -18.60 -4.53
C ARG A 311 -0.26 -19.34 -3.21
N GLU A 312 0.65 -19.19 -2.24
CA GLU A 312 0.50 -19.81 -0.92
C GLU A 312 -0.64 -19.16 -0.14
N ALA A 313 -0.79 -17.84 -0.22
CA ALA A 313 -1.93 -17.15 0.37
C ALA A 313 -3.27 -17.60 -0.25
N GLY A 314 -3.32 -17.82 -1.56
CA GLY A 314 -4.49 -18.36 -2.25
C GLY A 314 -4.88 -19.76 -1.76
N VAL A 315 -3.88 -20.64 -1.58
CA VAL A 315 -4.10 -21.98 -1.01
C VAL A 315 -4.65 -21.88 0.42
N VAL A 316 -4.08 -21.03 1.28
CA VAL A 316 -4.57 -20.83 2.65
C VAL A 316 -6.03 -20.37 2.68
N LEU A 317 -6.43 -19.43 1.79
CA LEU A 317 -7.83 -19.01 1.70
C LEU A 317 -8.76 -20.17 1.27
N SER A 318 -8.33 -21.01 0.34
CA SER A 318 -9.12 -22.17 -0.08
C SER A 318 -9.18 -23.26 1.00
N ASP A 319 -8.13 -23.44 1.82
CA ASP A 319 -8.16 -24.33 2.99
C ASP A 319 -9.16 -23.84 4.04
N ILE A 320 -9.21 -22.51 4.28
CA ILE A 320 -10.22 -21.88 5.15
C ILE A 320 -11.64 -22.12 4.59
N ALA A 321 -11.81 -22.02 3.27
CA ALA A 321 -13.09 -22.34 2.62
C ALA A 321 -13.51 -23.79 2.86
N MET A 322 -12.60 -24.74 2.66
CA MET A 322 -12.84 -26.16 2.91
C MET A 322 -13.18 -26.45 4.37
N HIS A 323 -12.49 -25.83 5.32
CA HIS A 323 -12.80 -25.97 6.74
C HIS A 323 -14.23 -25.51 7.07
N ASN A 324 -14.71 -24.47 6.38
CA ASN A 324 -16.02 -23.86 6.60
C ASN A 324 -17.09 -24.31 5.60
N LYS A 325 -16.86 -25.37 4.80
CA LYS A 325 -17.77 -25.78 3.72
C LYS A 325 -19.19 -26.07 4.19
N ASP A 326 -19.35 -26.56 5.41
CA ASP A 326 -20.67 -26.99 5.98
C ASP A 326 -21.29 -25.87 6.88
N THR A 327 -20.73 -24.67 6.91
CA THR A 327 -21.28 -23.54 7.68
C THR A 327 -22.70 -23.21 7.26
N LYS A 328 -23.50 -22.71 8.19
CA LYS A 328 -24.85 -22.20 7.93
C LYS A 328 -24.87 -20.65 7.84
N GLU A 329 -23.78 -20.01 8.20
CA GLU A 329 -23.63 -18.55 8.14
C GLU A 329 -22.94 -18.12 6.84
N SER A 330 -23.32 -16.98 6.30
CA SER A 330 -22.54 -16.32 5.25
C SER A 330 -21.29 -15.69 5.87
N LEU A 331 -20.10 -16.08 5.40
CA LEU A 331 -18.82 -15.67 5.99
C LEU A 331 -17.96 -14.90 4.98
N ALA A 332 -17.22 -13.92 5.46
CA ALA A 332 -16.19 -13.22 4.70
C ALA A 332 -14.87 -13.23 5.48
N PHE A 333 -13.80 -13.79 4.91
CA PHE A 333 -12.46 -13.75 5.49
C PHE A 333 -11.60 -12.80 4.68
N ILE A 334 -11.01 -11.82 5.37
CA ILE A 334 -10.34 -10.68 4.76
C ILE A 334 -8.88 -10.68 5.17
N MET A 335 -7.99 -10.55 4.20
CA MET A 335 -6.56 -10.36 4.41
C MET A 335 -6.09 -9.15 3.60
N GLY A 336 -5.22 -8.34 4.19
CA GLY A 336 -4.58 -7.22 3.51
C GLY A 336 -3.08 -7.25 3.66
N GLY A 337 -2.38 -6.68 2.69
CA GLY A 337 -0.93 -6.60 2.68
C GLY A 337 -0.37 -6.52 1.27
N GLU A 338 0.84 -6.99 1.09
CA GLU A 338 1.51 -7.02 -0.20
C GLU A 338 2.24 -8.36 -0.38
N THR A 339 1.63 -9.28 -1.13
CA THR A 339 2.25 -10.57 -1.44
C THR A 339 3.31 -10.43 -2.53
N VAL A 340 4.14 -11.45 -2.69
CA VAL A 340 5.18 -11.48 -3.72
C VAL A 340 4.97 -12.65 -4.68
N VAL A 341 5.38 -12.47 -5.93
CA VAL A 341 5.40 -13.53 -6.94
C VAL A 341 6.81 -14.10 -7.05
N LYS A 342 6.94 -15.41 -6.96
CA LYS A 342 8.19 -16.08 -7.34
C LYS A 342 8.17 -16.28 -8.85
N LEU A 343 8.97 -15.50 -9.56
CA LEU A 343 9.08 -15.62 -11.02
C LEU A 343 9.80 -16.92 -11.40
N THR A 344 9.07 -17.82 -12.07
CA THR A 344 9.56 -19.12 -12.57
C THR A 344 9.38 -19.27 -14.07
N GLY A 345 8.45 -18.51 -14.66
CA GLY A 345 8.07 -18.55 -16.06
C GLY A 345 8.20 -17.21 -16.78
N LYS A 346 7.54 -17.11 -17.93
CA LYS A 346 7.52 -15.93 -18.80
C LYS A 346 6.10 -15.43 -19.09
N GLY A 347 5.10 -15.99 -18.42
CA GLY A 347 3.72 -15.65 -18.59
C GLY A 347 3.39 -14.23 -18.14
N LYS A 348 2.15 -13.82 -18.32
CA LYS A 348 1.60 -12.53 -17.93
C LYS A 348 0.72 -12.68 -16.69
N GLY A 349 0.97 -11.88 -15.66
CA GLY A 349 0.17 -11.89 -14.43
C GLY A 349 0.74 -10.98 -13.35
N GLY A 350 0.05 -10.93 -12.23
CA GLY A 350 0.46 -10.23 -11.04
C GLY A 350 0.15 -11.04 -9.78
N ARG A 351 0.53 -10.52 -8.62
CA ARG A 351 0.39 -11.20 -7.32
C ARG A 351 -1.06 -11.46 -6.94
N ASN A 352 -1.96 -10.51 -7.22
CA ASN A 352 -3.38 -10.64 -6.91
C ASN A 352 -4.07 -11.66 -7.81
N GLN A 353 -3.71 -11.68 -9.09
CA GLN A 353 -4.17 -12.66 -10.06
C GLN A 353 -3.67 -14.07 -9.71
N GLU A 354 -2.39 -14.21 -9.35
CA GLU A 354 -1.79 -15.49 -8.95
C GLU A 354 -2.43 -16.03 -7.68
N LEU A 355 -2.66 -15.17 -6.68
CA LEU A 355 -3.34 -15.53 -5.43
C LEU A 355 -4.75 -16.07 -5.70
N ALA A 356 -5.56 -15.33 -6.46
CA ALA A 356 -6.92 -15.74 -6.76
C ALA A 356 -6.95 -17.08 -7.52
N LEU A 357 -6.14 -17.20 -8.59
CA LEU A 357 -6.12 -18.43 -9.40
C LEU A 357 -5.67 -19.65 -8.59
N ALA A 358 -4.73 -19.51 -7.67
CA ALA A 358 -4.24 -20.58 -6.82
C ALA A 358 -5.32 -21.14 -5.87
N ALA A 359 -6.35 -20.37 -5.53
CA ALA A 359 -7.45 -20.83 -4.72
C ALA A 359 -8.47 -21.71 -5.48
N ALA A 360 -8.58 -21.57 -6.80
CA ALA A 360 -9.62 -22.18 -7.60
C ALA A 360 -9.70 -23.72 -7.50
N PRO A 361 -8.59 -24.49 -7.45
CA PRO A 361 -8.68 -25.96 -7.40
C PRO A 361 -9.44 -26.48 -6.20
N LEU A 362 -9.13 -26.02 -5.00
CA LEU A 362 -9.76 -26.51 -3.78
C LEU A 362 -11.14 -25.85 -3.53
N LEU A 363 -11.29 -24.61 -4.00
CA LEU A 363 -12.55 -23.88 -3.91
C LEU A 363 -13.69 -24.57 -4.69
N SER A 364 -13.37 -25.35 -5.73
CA SER A 364 -14.35 -26.13 -6.52
C SER A 364 -15.13 -27.17 -5.70
N PHE A 365 -14.67 -27.49 -4.49
CA PHE A 365 -15.38 -28.40 -3.56
C PHE A 365 -16.26 -27.66 -2.53
N VAL A 366 -16.34 -26.34 -2.62
CA VAL A 366 -17.11 -25.51 -1.68
C VAL A 366 -18.17 -24.73 -2.44
N GLU A 367 -19.43 -25.15 -2.29
CA GLU A 367 -20.56 -24.50 -2.95
C GLU A 367 -20.71 -23.04 -2.51
N ASN A 368 -21.04 -22.18 -3.45
CA ASN A 368 -21.28 -20.75 -3.23
C ASN A 368 -20.13 -20.06 -2.48
N ALA A 369 -18.91 -20.35 -2.89
CA ALA A 369 -17.71 -19.70 -2.40
C ALA A 369 -16.94 -18.99 -3.52
N ALA A 370 -16.31 -17.88 -3.20
CA ALA A 370 -15.48 -17.12 -4.13
C ALA A 370 -14.26 -16.56 -3.40
N VAL A 371 -13.14 -16.46 -4.11
CA VAL A 371 -11.93 -15.75 -3.66
C VAL A 371 -11.62 -14.66 -4.67
N PHE A 372 -11.35 -13.46 -4.19
CA PHE A 372 -10.79 -12.39 -4.99
C PHE A 372 -9.63 -11.72 -4.29
N SER A 373 -8.74 -11.16 -5.09
CA SER A 373 -7.63 -10.33 -4.61
C SER A 373 -7.41 -9.17 -5.56
N VAL A 374 -7.20 -7.98 -5.02
CA VAL A 374 -7.11 -6.76 -5.81
C VAL A 374 -6.11 -5.77 -5.21
N GLY A 375 -5.29 -5.16 -6.08
CA GLY A 375 -4.46 -4.01 -5.76
C GLY A 375 -5.27 -2.73 -5.73
N SER A 376 -5.15 -1.96 -4.66
CA SER A 376 -5.91 -0.72 -4.47
C SER A 376 -5.60 0.36 -5.51
N ASP A 377 -4.43 0.30 -6.17
CA ASP A 377 -4.02 1.25 -7.21
C ASP A 377 -4.64 0.97 -8.59
N GLY A 378 -5.32 -0.18 -8.74
CA GLY A 378 -5.98 -0.58 -9.97
C GLY A 378 -5.08 -1.27 -10.97
N THR A 379 -3.87 -1.69 -10.55
CA THR A 379 -2.91 -2.42 -11.36
C THR A 379 -2.36 -3.64 -10.64
N ASP A 380 -2.00 -4.70 -11.37
CA ASP A 380 -1.40 -5.90 -10.80
C ASP A 380 -0.34 -6.47 -11.73
N GLY A 381 0.92 -6.28 -11.38
CA GLY A 381 2.06 -6.60 -12.22
C GLY A 381 2.06 -5.80 -13.54
N PRO A 382 2.59 -6.36 -14.64
CA PRO A 382 2.63 -5.67 -15.93
C PRO A 382 1.32 -5.84 -16.72
N THR A 383 0.16 -5.71 -16.04
CA THR A 383 -1.17 -5.92 -16.62
C THR A 383 -2.08 -4.70 -16.43
N ASP A 384 -3.18 -4.65 -17.13
CA ASP A 384 -4.25 -3.66 -16.99
C ASP A 384 -5.34 -4.10 -16.00
N ALA A 385 -5.21 -5.30 -15.41
CA ALA A 385 -6.09 -5.79 -14.36
C ALA A 385 -5.60 -5.31 -12.98
N ALA A 386 -6.53 -5.00 -12.09
CA ALA A 386 -6.27 -4.73 -10.68
C ALA A 386 -6.08 -6.02 -9.87
N GLY A 387 -6.56 -7.15 -10.38
CA GLY A 387 -6.47 -8.43 -9.68
C GLY A 387 -7.28 -9.54 -10.32
N GLY A 388 -7.64 -10.53 -9.51
CA GLY A 388 -8.36 -11.73 -9.95
C GLY A 388 -9.51 -12.13 -9.04
N TYR A 389 -10.48 -12.80 -9.63
CA TYR A 389 -11.65 -13.41 -9.00
C TYR A 389 -11.79 -14.86 -9.45
N VAL A 390 -12.05 -15.76 -8.54
CA VAL A 390 -12.39 -17.15 -8.81
C VAL A 390 -13.53 -17.61 -7.90
N ASP A 391 -14.29 -18.59 -8.36
CA ASP A 391 -15.37 -19.21 -7.61
C ASP A 391 -15.37 -20.74 -7.76
N SER A 392 -16.39 -21.41 -7.24
CA SER A 392 -16.55 -22.85 -7.31
C SER A 392 -16.59 -23.40 -8.74
N ASP A 393 -16.96 -22.60 -9.73
CA ASP A 393 -17.12 -23.03 -11.11
C ASP A 393 -15.85 -22.79 -11.96
N THR A 394 -14.94 -21.96 -11.50
CA THR A 394 -13.74 -21.54 -12.24
C THR A 394 -12.89 -22.72 -12.72
N LEU A 395 -12.68 -23.74 -11.87
CA LEU A 395 -11.88 -24.91 -12.24
C LEU A 395 -12.51 -25.68 -13.41
N SER A 396 -13.84 -25.86 -13.41
CA SER A 396 -14.54 -26.58 -14.49
C SER A 396 -14.46 -25.82 -15.80
N VAL A 397 -14.66 -24.50 -15.77
CA VAL A 397 -14.54 -23.62 -16.94
C VAL A 397 -13.14 -23.68 -17.55
N LEU A 398 -12.09 -23.67 -16.74
CA LEU A 398 -10.72 -23.76 -17.23
C LEU A 398 -10.39 -25.15 -17.80
N LYS A 399 -10.87 -26.23 -17.17
CA LYS A 399 -10.73 -27.61 -17.70
C LYS A 399 -11.41 -27.79 -19.04
N GLU A 400 -12.61 -27.26 -19.23
CA GLU A 400 -13.31 -27.30 -20.53
C GLU A 400 -12.53 -26.59 -21.64
N LYS A 401 -11.74 -25.57 -21.28
CA LYS A 401 -10.84 -24.84 -22.18
C LYS A 401 -9.45 -25.48 -22.29
N CYS A 402 -9.26 -26.67 -21.72
CA CYS A 402 -7.98 -27.39 -21.70
C CYS A 402 -6.83 -26.58 -21.03
N ILE A 403 -7.15 -25.75 -20.03
CA ILE A 403 -6.19 -24.95 -19.27
C ILE A 403 -5.89 -25.65 -17.95
N ASP A 404 -4.62 -25.96 -17.74
CA ASP A 404 -4.09 -26.58 -16.53
C ASP A 404 -3.58 -25.48 -15.58
N ILE A 405 -4.27 -25.27 -14.46
CA ILE A 405 -3.96 -24.21 -13.49
C ILE A 405 -2.52 -24.36 -12.96
N GLN A 406 -2.03 -25.59 -12.72
CA GLN A 406 -0.71 -25.79 -12.19
C GLN A 406 0.36 -25.28 -13.17
N LYS A 407 0.24 -25.64 -14.46
CA LYS A 407 1.15 -25.15 -15.50
C LYS A 407 1.10 -23.64 -15.68
N VAL A 408 -0.10 -23.06 -15.58
CA VAL A 408 -0.32 -21.63 -15.62
C VAL A 408 0.44 -20.93 -14.47
N LEU A 409 0.31 -21.45 -13.24
CA LEU A 409 1.01 -20.91 -12.08
C LEU A 409 2.53 -21.09 -12.16
N GLU A 410 3.01 -22.22 -12.70
CA GLU A 410 4.44 -22.46 -12.93
C GLU A 410 5.05 -21.49 -13.96
N ASP A 411 4.26 -21.08 -14.97
CA ASP A 411 4.66 -20.10 -15.98
C ASP A 411 4.35 -18.63 -15.58
N ASN A 412 3.74 -18.38 -14.40
CA ASN A 412 3.28 -17.08 -13.95
C ASN A 412 2.29 -16.41 -14.93
N ASP A 413 1.39 -17.20 -15.56
CA ASP A 413 0.47 -16.74 -16.63
C ASP A 413 -0.99 -16.57 -16.16
N ALA A 414 -1.18 -16.17 -14.91
CA ALA A 414 -2.49 -16.06 -14.28
C ALA A 414 -3.45 -15.11 -15.04
N TYR A 415 -2.95 -14.05 -15.66
CA TYR A 415 -3.75 -13.12 -16.45
C TYR A 415 -4.52 -13.82 -17.58
N ASN A 416 -3.82 -14.59 -18.42
CA ASN A 416 -4.43 -15.24 -19.55
C ASN A 416 -5.44 -16.32 -19.14
N ALA A 417 -5.20 -17.02 -18.04
CA ALA A 417 -6.15 -18.00 -17.53
C ALA A 417 -7.41 -17.34 -16.97
N LEU A 418 -7.27 -16.28 -16.17
CA LEU A 418 -8.38 -15.51 -15.62
C LEU A 418 -9.21 -14.80 -16.71
N ASP A 419 -8.56 -14.27 -17.75
CA ASP A 419 -9.25 -13.71 -18.93
C ASP A 419 -10.19 -14.76 -19.56
N LYS A 420 -9.73 -16.00 -19.71
CA LYS A 420 -10.51 -17.09 -20.32
C LYS A 420 -11.73 -17.50 -19.49
N CYS A 421 -11.73 -17.33 -18.17
CA CYS A 421 -12.87 -17.66 -17.34
C CYS A 421 -13.66 -16.42 -16.85
N GLY A 422 -13.32 -15.21 -17.32
CA GLY A 422 -13.99 -13.99 -16.89
C GLY A 422 -13.62 -13.57 -15.47
N GLY A 423 -12.47 -14.06 -14.97
CA GLY A 423 -12.01 -13.84 -13.61
C GLY A 423 -11.15 -12.59 -13.43
N LEU A 424 -10.87 -11.79 -14.47
CA LEU A 424 -10.14 -10.54 -14.30
C LEU A 424 -10.98 -9.48 -13.57
N ILE A 425 -10.32 -8.70 -12.72
CA ILE A 425 -10.88 -7.50 -12.10
C ILE A 425 -10.23 -6.31 -12.76
N ILE A 426 -11.01 -5.50 -13.48
CA ILE A 426 -10.55 -4.32 -14.19
C ILE A 426 -11.20 -3.09 -13.56
N THR A 427 -10.42 -2.25 -12.91
CA THR A 427 -10.89 -1.00 -12.30
C THR A 427 -10.39 0.23 -13.05
N GLY A 428 -9.31 0.09 -13.82
CA GLY A 428 -8.48 1.21 -14.24
C GLY A 428 -7.73 1.85 -13.07
N PRO A 429 -6.90 2.87 -13.33
CA PRO A 429 -6.18 3.60 -12.29
C PRO A 429 -7.14 4.23 -11.28
N THR A 430 -6.99 3.92 -10.00
CA THR A 430 -7.93 4.34 -8.94
C THR A 430 -7.56 5.68 -8.32
N GLY A 431 -6.29 6.06 -8.36
CA GLY A 431 -5.78 7.29 -7.72
C GLY A 431 -5.38 7.11 -6.25
N THR A 432 -5.40 5.88 -5.72
CA THR A 432 -4.82 5.53 -4.41
C THR A 432 -3.80 4.42 -4.54
N ASN A 433 -2.99 4.19 -3.52
CA ASN A 433 -2.15 3.01 -3.36
C ASN A 433 -1.96 2.77 -1.86
N VAL A 434 -2.70 1.80 -1.33
CA VAL A 434 -2.69 1.39 0.07
C VAL A 434 -2.58 -0.13 0.17
N ASN A 435 -1.75 -0.72 -0.69
CA ASN A 435 -1.53 -2.17 -0.85
C ASN A 435 -2.76 -2.93 -1.38
N ASP A 436 -2.85 -4.22 -1.07
CA ASP A 436 -3.84 -5.15 -1.63
C ASP A 436 -4.84 -5.62 -0.58
N VAL A 437 -6.02 -6.03 -1.03
CA VAL A 437 -7.00 -6.76 -0.23
C VAL A 437 -7.40 -8.05 -0.92
N SER A 438 -7.39 -9.15 -0.15
CA SER A 438 -7.80 -10.48 -0.57
C SER A 438 -8.97 -10.93 0.29
N VAL A 439 -10.01 -11.46 -0.31
CA VAL A 439 -11.24 -11.85 0.39
C VAL A 439 -11.71 -13.20 -0.09
N LEU A 440 -12.04 -14.08 0.87
CA LEU A 440 -12.84 -15.27 0.66
C LEU A 440 -14.26 -14.97 1.09
N LEU A 441 -15.23 -15.22 0.22
CA LEU A 441 -16.66 -15.18 0.50
C LEU A 441 -17.23 -16.59 0.49
N ILE A 442 -18.08 -16.92 1.48
CA ILE A 442 -18.91 -18.13 1.52
C ILE A 442 -20.33 -17.65 1.74
N LYS A 443 -21.21 -17.82 0.74
CA LYS A 443 -22.60 -17.37 0.81
C LYS A 443 -23.51 -18.50 1.23
N ARG A 444 -24.40 -18.24 2.17
CA ARG A 444 -25.48 -19.15 2.57
C ARG A 444 -26.81 -18.44 2.50
N ASN A 445 -27.88 -19.20 2.28
CA ASN A 445 -29.26 -18.69 2.17
C ASN A 445 -29.84 -18.38 3.55
#